data_cc53c676135d5b7f3c687fa1585ea0ba
#
_entry.id   cc53c676135d5b7f3c687fa1585ea0ba
#
_cell.length_a   1.000
_cell.length_b   1.000
_cell.length_c   1.000
_cell.angle_alpha   90.00
_cell.angle_beta   90.00
_cell.angle_gamma   90.00
#
_symmetry.space_group_name_H-M   'P 1'
#
loop_
_entity.id
_entity.type
_entity.pdbx_description
1 polymer ?
#
loop_
_entity_poly.entity_id
_entity_poly.type
_entity_poly.pdbx_seq_one_letter_code
_entity_poly.pdbx_strand_id
1 'polypeptide(L)'
;MSANEKRPVIEVTGLKKQYKLGQIGGGTLTHDLQSWWARVRGKEDPNTVIGTDQRLFGQTFMALNGVDLTVYQGEALGIIGRNGAGKSTLLKLLSRITAPTEGEIKIRGRVASMLEVGTGFNNEMTGRENIYMNGAILGMTRAEIDAKLPQIIEFSECGDFIDTPVKRYSSGMFVKLAFAVAAHLDSEIMVMDEVLAVGDMKFQQKCLGKMSDVANQDGRTVLYVSHNMSTIRQLCTRCVVLDKGRVI
;
A
#
# COMPACT_ATOMS: atom_id res chain seq x y z
N MET A 1 0.89 -34.89 20.25
CA MET A 1 1.49 -33.63 19.78
C MET A 1 0.42 -32.95 18.94
N SER A 2 -0.22 -31.94 19.50
CA SER A 2 -1.33 -31.20 18.87
C SER A 2 -0.83 -30.54 17.57
N ALA A 3 -1.52 -30.79 16.47
CA ALA A 3 -1.30 -30.09 15.22
C ALA A 3 -1.46 -28.58 15.53
N ASN A 4 -0.42 -27.82 15.21
CA ASN A 4 -0.37 -26.38 15.40
C ASN A 4 -1.44 -25.77 14.48
N GLU A 5 -2.65 -25.57 14.99
CA GLU A 5 -3.73 -24.91 14.26
C GLU A 5 -3.25 -23.49 13.94
N LYS A 6 -2.85 -23.28 12.69
CA LYS A 6 -2.43 -21.95 12.22
C LYS A 6 -3.59 -20.98 12.42
N ARG A 7 -3.41 -20.02 13.30
CA ARG A 7 -4.43 -18.99 13.61
C ARG A 7 -4.63 -18.06 12.42
N PRO A 8 -5.86 -17.89 11.92
CA PRO A 8 -6.12 -16.91 10.86
C PRO A 8 -5.97 -15.49 11.41
N VAL A 9 -5.19 -14.66 10.71
CA VAL A 9 -4.97 -13.23 11.04
C VAL A 9 -5.66 -12.31 10.05
N ILE A 10 -5.92 -12.76 8.82
CA ILE A 10 -6.76 -12.08 7.86
C ILE A 10 -7.78 -13.08 7.32
N GLU A 11 -9.04 -12.71 7.38
CA GLU A 11 -10.16 -13.45 6.79
C GLU A 11 -10.95 -12.50 5.90
N VAL A 12 -11.08 -12.83 4.63
CA VAL A 12 -11.82 -12.07 3.62
C VAL A 12 -12.92 -12.97 3.10
N THR A 13 -14.16 -12.50 3.13
CA THR A 13 -15.33 -13.28 2.73
C THR A 13 -16.20 -12.48 1.76
N GLY A 14 -16.39 -13.03 0.57
CA GLY A 14 -17.27 -12.48 -0.48
C GLY A 14 -16.95 -11.03 -0.88
N LEU A 15 -15.67 -10.65 -0.80
CA LEU A 15 -15.25 -9.25 -0.93
C LEU A 15 -15.49 -8.71 -2.34
N LYS A 16 -16.24 -7.61 -2.43
CA LYS A 16 -16.48 -6.87 -3.67
C LYS A 16 -16.08 -5.42 -3.54
N LYS A 17 -15.51 -4.87 -4.59
CA LYS A 17 -15.23 -3.45 -4.72
C LYS A 17 -15.63 -2.93 -6.08
N GLN A 18 -16.56 -2.00 -6.08
CA GLN A 18 -17.07 -1.32 -7.26
C GLN A 18 -16.61 0.14 -7.25
N TYR A 19 -16.20 0.61 -8.41
CA TYR A 19 -15.92 2.03 -8.66
C TYR A 19 -16.91 2.57 -9.69
N LYS A 20 -17.34 3.82 -9.53
CA LYS A 20 -18.10 4.55 -10.52
C LYS A 20 -17.14 5.31 -11.42
N LEU A 21 -17.22 5.09 -12.73
CA LEU A 21 -16.40 5.78 -13.71
C LEU A 21 -16.97 7.17 -13.99
N GLY A 22 -16.11 8.12 -14.28
CA GLY A 22 -16.51 9.48 -14.61
C GLY A 22 -16.95 10.37 -13.45
N GLN A 23 -16.94 9.88 -12.20
CA GLN A 23 -17.11 10.74 -11.03
C GLN A 23 -15.74 11.04 -10.43
N ILE A 24 -15.23 12.25 -10.67
CA ILE A 24 -14.17 12.84 -9.86
C ILE A 24 -14.83 13.24 -8.54
N GLY A 25 -14.41 12.64 -7.43
CA GLY A 25 -15.05 12.88 -6.13
C GLY A 25 -15.00 14.34 -5.73
N GLY A 26 -16.14 14.85 -5.20
CA GLY A 26 -16.19 16.09 -4.45
C GLY A 26 -16.25 17.37 -5.28
N GLY A 27 -17.20 17.48 -6.17
CA GLY A 27 -17.65 18.80 -6.64
C GLY A 27 -18.10 19.63 -5.44
N THR A 28 -17.59 20.84 -5.29
CA THR A 28 -18.18 21.81 -4.35
C THR A 28 -19.61 22.09 -4.80
N LEU A 29 -20.53 22.38 -3.85
CA LEU A 29 -21.93 22.71 -4.15
C LEU A 29 -22.06 23.77 -5.27
N THR A 30 -21.08 24.67 -5.39
CA THR A 30 -20.96 25.66 -6.46
C THR A 30 -20.74 25.06 -7.83
N HIS A 31 -19.94 23.99 -7.95
CA HIS A 31 -19.71 23.28 -9.21
C HIS A 31 -20.94 22.50 -9.66
N ASP A 32 -21.64 21.85 -8.72
CA ASP A 32 -22.87 21.12 -9.00
C ASP A 32 -23.98 22.07 -9.46
N LEU A 33 -24.08 23.25 -8.86
CA LEU A 33 -25.04 24.28 -9.24
C LEU A 33 -24.72 24.87 -10.63
N GLN A 34 -23.45 25.12 -10.95
CA GLN A 34 -23.01 25.60 -12.27
C GLN A 34 -23.27 24.55 -13.36
N SER A 35 -22.98 23.30 -13.11
CA SER A 35 -23.25 22.19 -14.06
C SER A 35 -24.76 21.99 -14.28
N TRP A 36 -25.60 22.11 -13.23
CA TRP A 36 -27.06 22.09 -13.35
C TRP A 36 -27.59 23.24 -14.19
N TRP A 37 -27.10 24.48 -13.95
CA TRP A 37 -27.49 25.66 -14.72
C TRP A 37 -27.06 25.60 -16.18
N ALA A 38 -25.89 25.06 -16.47
CA ALA A 38 -25.42 24.84 -17.85
C ALA A 38 -26.34 23.88 -18.59
N ARG A 39 -26.73 22.75 -17.96
CA ARG A 39 -27.67 21.76 -18.53
C ARG A 39 -29.05 22.35 -18.81
N VAL A 40 -29.59 23.13 -17.86
CA VAL A 40 -30.91 23.78 -18.03
C VAL A 40 -30.91 24.78 -19.19
N ARG A 41 -29.75 25.40 -19.49
CA ARG A 41 -29.59 26.38 -20.57
C ARG A 41 -29.09 25.79 -21.88
N GLY A 42 -28.89 24.46 -21.99
CA GLY A 42 -28.37 23.79 -23.18
C GLY A 42 -26.95 24.21 -23.56
N LYS A 43 -26.16 24.73 -22.62
CA LYS A 43 -24.76 25.09 -22.81
C LYS A 43 -23.84 23.98 -22.35
N GLU A 44 -22.63 23.92 -22.94
CA GLU A 44 -21.58 22.99 -22.47
C GLU A 44 -21.28 23.24 -21.00
N ASP A 45 -21.12 22.17 -20.24
CA ASP A 45 -20.80 22.22 -18.82
C ASP A 45 -19.38 22.78 -18.62
N PRO A 46 -19.21 23.95 -17.99
CA PRO A 46 -17.90 24.59 -17.81
C PRO A 46 -16.95 23.75 -16.94
N ASN A 47 -17.46 22.75 -16.22
CA ASN A 47 -16.68 21.85 -15.37
C ASN A 47 -16.31 20.55 -16.08
N THR A 48 -16.56 20.43 -17.40
CA THR A 48 -16.18 19.27 -18.19
C THR A 48 -14.66 19.24 -18.33
N VAL A 49 -14.02 18.21 -17.79
CA VAL A 49 -12.57 17.99 -17.96
C VAL A 49 -12.32 17.58 -19.42
N ILE A 50 -11.47 18.33 -20.13
CA ILE A 50 -11.09 18.07 -21.51
C ILE A 50 -10.45 16.67 -21.58
N GLY A 51 -11.03 15.79 -22.44
CA GLY A 51 -10.51 14.42 -22.66
C GLY A 51 -11.21 13.31 -21.91
N THR A 52 -12.26 13.60 -21.12
CA THR A 52 -13.07 12.56 -20.49
C THR A 52 -14.13 12.05 -21.45
N ASP A 53 -14.08 10.78 -21.79
CA ASP A 53 -15.12 10.16 -22.64
C ASP A 53 -16.44 10.16 -21.86
N GLN A 54 -17.38 11.01 -22.24
CA GLN A 54 -18.71 11.13 -21.64
C GLN A 54 -19.50 9.82 -21.62
N ARG A 55 -19.13 8.85 -22.47
CA ARG A 55 -19.73 7.51 -22.51
C ARG A 55 -19.46 6.70 -21.25
N LEU A 56 -18.45 7.07 -20.46
CA LEU A 56 -18.05 6.40 -19.22
C LEU A 56 -18.77 6.94 -17.98
N PHE A 57 -19.48 8.07 -18.10
CA PHE A 57 -20.21 8.67 -16.98
C PHE A 57 -21.33 7.73 -16.48
N GLY A 58 -21.24 7.37 -15.21
CA GLY A 58 -22.26 6.51 -14.58
C GLY A 58 -22.04 5.01 -14.78
N GLN A 59 -21.07 4.60 -15.60
CA GLN A 59 -20.70 3.19 -15.69
C GLN A 59 -19.98 2.75 -14.41
N THR A 60 -20.19 1.51 -14.06
CA THR A 60 -19.57 0.91 -12.88
C THR A 60 -18.53 -0.11 -13.30
N PHE A 61 -17.43 -0.13 -12.60
CA PHE A 61 -16.33 -1.08 -12.79
C PHE A 61 -16.14 -1.92 -11.52
N MET A 62 -16.23 -3.24 -11.65
CA MET A 62 -15.96 -4.18 -10.57
C MET A 62 -14.48 -4.49 -10.52
N ALA A 63 -13.79 -3.88 -9.56
CA ALA A 63 -12.36 -4.12 -9.34
C ALA A 63 -12.10 -5.43 -8.58
N LEU A 64 -13.00 -5.79 -7.65
CA LEU A 64 -13.05 -7.09 -7.00
C LEU A 64 -14.48 -7.62 -7.04
N ASN A 65 -14.63 -8.92 -7.25
CA ASN A 65 -15.92 -9.55 -7.51
C ASN A 65 -16.06 -10.91 -6.80
N GLY A 66 -16.19 -10.87 -5.47
CA GLY A 66 -16.36 -12.05 -4.64
C GLY A 66 -15.02 -12.73 -4.36
N VAL A 67 -14.10 -12.02 -3.68
CA VAL A 67 -12.82 -12.58 -3.23
C VAL A 67 -12.99 -13.20 -1.86
N ASP A 68 -12.60 -14.47 -1.74
CA ASP A 68 -12.44 -15.19 -0.47
C ASP A 68 -10.96 -15.50 -0.27
N LEU A 69 -10.42 -15.16 0.89
CA LEU A 69 -9.01 -15.33 1.21
C LEU A 69 -8.80 -15.45 2.71
N THR A 70 -8.03 -16.45 3.12
CA THR A 70 -7.57 -16.59 4.52
C THR A 70 -6.06 -16.56 4.55
N VAL A 71 -5.49 -15.75 5.46
CA VAL A 71 -4.06 -15.67 5.71
C VAL A 71 -3.79 -16.03 7.16
N TYR A 72 -2.80 -16.87 7.38
CA TYR A 72 -2.45 -17.38 8.69
C TYR A 72 -1.26 -16.65 9.30
N GLN A 73 -1.18 -16.67 10.63
CA GLN A 73 -0.07 -16.06 11.36
C GLN A 73 1.27 -16.65 10.91
N GLY A 74 2.25 -15.76 10.68
CA GLY A 74 3.59 -16.13 10.23
C GLY A 74 3.65 -16.61 8.77
N GLU A 75 2.58 -16.42 8.00
CA GLU A 75 2.55 -16.78 6.60
C GLU A 75 3.08 -15.64 5.71
N ALA A 76 3.93 -15.99 4.75
CA ALA A 76 4.30 -15.10 3.66
C ALA A 76 3.47 -15.46 2.42
N LEU A 77 2.42 -14.66 2.15
CA LEU A 77 1.48 -14.86 1.04
C LEU A 77 1.83 -13.98 -0.14
N GLY A 78 2.09 -14.59 -1.29
CA GLY A 78 2.22 -13.92 -2.58
C GLY A 78 0.86 -13.72 -3.26
N ILE A 79 0.59 -12.51 -3.75
CA ILE A 79 -0.58 -12.20 -4.57
C ILE A 79 -0.09 -11.85 -5.96
N ILE A 80 -0.39 -12.71 -6.92
CA ILE A 80 0.01 -12.56 -8.32
C ILE A 80 -1.20 -12.34 -9.22
N GLY A 81 -0.97 -11.71 -10.36
CA GLY A 81 -2.03 -11.44 -11.33
C GLY A 81 -1.62 -10.37 -12.33
N ARG A 82 -2.32 -10.33 -13.46
CA ARG A 82 -2.08 -9.34 -14.53
C ARG A 82 -2.37 -7.91 -14.04
N ASN A 83 -1.91 -6.92 -14.80
CA ASN A 83 -2.30 -5.53 -14.58
C ASN A 83 -3.81 -5.40 -14.74
N GLY A 84 -4.46 -4.68 -13.80
CA GLY A 84 -5.92 -4.58 -13.76
C GLY A 84 -6.64 -5.75 -13.09
N ALA A 85 -5.95 -6.79 -12.61
CA ALA A 85 -6.59 -7.93 -11.94
C ALA A 85 -7.24 -7.61 -10.59
N GLY A 86 -6.97 -6.41 -10.01
CA GLY A 86 -7.53 -5.98 -8.73
C GLY A 86 -6.54 -6.02 -7.55
N LYS A 87 -5.27 -6.37 -7.78
CA LYS A 87 -4.24 -6.51 -6.73
C LYS A 87 -4.12 -5.28 -5.82
N SER A 88 -3.85 -4.10 -6.39
CA SER A 88 -3.71 -2.85 -5.62
C SER A 88 -5.02 -2.45 -4.93
N THR A 89 -6.18 -2.80 -5.50
CA THR A 89 -7.47 -2.59 -4.84
C THR A 89 -7.61 -3.49 -3.61
N LEU A 90 -7.22 -4.75 -3.71
CA LEU A 90 -7.23 -5.68 -2.58
C LEU A 90 -6.31 -5.17 -1.46
N LEU A 91 -5.09 -4.74 -1.79
CA LEU A 91 -4.16 -4.19 -0.81
C LEU A 91 -4.71 -2.93 -0.12
N LYS A 92 -5.32 -2.00 -0.88
CA LYS A 92 -5.94 -0.79 -0.31
C LYS A 92 -7.07 -1.11 0.67
N LEU A 93 -7.84 -2.17 0.41
CA LEU A 93 -8.88 -2.65 1.32
C LEU A 93 -8.29 -3.27 2.59
N LEU A 94 -7.27 -4.13 2.45
CA LEU A 94 -6.58 -4.74 3.58
C LEU A 94 -5.84 -3.71 4.44
N SER A 95 -5.32 -2.65 3.82
CA SER A 95 -4.68 -1.51 4.51
C SER A 95 -5.69 -0.47 5.04
N ARG A 96 -7.00 -0.70 4.90
CA ARG A 96 -8.08 0.21 5.34
C ARG A 96 -8.05 1.60 4.70
N ILE A 97 -7.37 1.77 3.56
CA ILE A 97 -7.35 3.01 2.78
C ILE A 97 -8.71 3.26 2.12
N THR A 98 -9.43 2.19 1.77
CA THR A 98 -10.78 2.27 1.22
C THR A 98 -11.68 1.21 1.83
N ALA A 99 -13.00 1.44 1.84
CA ALA A 99 -13.98 0.48 2.32
C ALA A 99 -14.46 -0.47 1.21
N PRO A 100 -14.86 -1.70 1.53
CA PRO A 100 -15.50 -2.62 0.59
C PRO A 100 -16.88 -2.10 0.16
N THR A 101 -17.33 -2.53 -1.02
CA THR A 101 -18.72 -2.30 -1.47
C THR A 101 -19.63 -3.37 -0.88
N GLU A 102 -19.18 -4.62 -0.85
CA GLU A 102 -19.87 -5.75 -0.23
C GLU A 102 -18.81 -6.73 0.33
N GLY A 103 -19.23 -7.63 1.20
CA GLY A 103 -18.38 -8.60 1.86
C GLY A 103 -17.74 -8.08 3.14
N GLU A 104 -16.91 -8.90 3.75
CA GLU A 104 -16.31 -8.63 5.06
C GLU A 104 -14.82 -8.90 5.04
N ILE A 105 -14.06 -8.08 5.81
CA ILE A 105 -12.64 -8.27 6.08
C ILE A 105 -12.44 -8.26 7.59
N LYS A 106 -11.94 -9.35 8.14
CA LYS A 106 -11.51 -9.46 9.54
C LYS A 106 -9.99 -9.49 9.60
N ILE A 107 -9.42 -8.57 10.37
CA ILE A 107 -7.96 -8.48 10.57
C ILE A 107 -7.67 -8.47 12.06
N ARG A 108 -6.76 -9.35 12.49
CA ARG A 108 -6.28 -9.46 13.87
C ARG A 108 -4.81 -9.06 13.91
N GLY A 109 -4.52 -7.98 14.58
CA GLY A 109 -3.17 -7.40 14.70
C GLY A 109 -3.02 -6.06 13.97
N ARG A 110 -1.84 -5.46 14.14
CA ARG A 110 -1.46 -4.19 13.53
C ARG A 110 -0.96 -4.43 12.11
N VAL A 111 -1.54 -3.70 11.17
CA VAL A 111 -1.14 -3.74 9.75
C VAL A 111 -0.22 -2.58 9.44
N ALA A 112 0.97 -2.87 8.92
CA ALA A 112 1.83 -1.89 8.28
C ALA A 112 1.71 -2.02 6.76
N SER A 113 1.39 -0.91 6.11
CA SER A 113 1.27 -0.85 4.65
C SER A 113 2.44 -0.11 4.05
N MET A 114 3.12 -0.75 3.10
CA MET A 114 4.17 -0.13 2.29
C MET A 114 3.64 0.37 0.94
N LEU A 115 2.33 0.55 0.78
CA LEU A 115 1.72 1.01 -0.47
C LEU A 115 2.08 2.45 -0.81
N GLU A 116 2.34 3.26 0.20
CA GLU A 116 2.53 4.69 0.09
C GLU A 116 3.84 5.11 0.77
N VAL A 117 4.95 4.45 0.40
CA VAL A 117 6.29 4.76 0.92
C VAL A 117 6.64 6.23 0.64
N GLY A 118 6.94 6.98 1.69
CA GLY A 118 7.26 8.41 1.61
C GLY A 118 6.05 9.34 1.63
N THR A 119 4.83 8.82 1.70
CA THR A 119 3.65 9.66 1.95
C THR A 119 3.79 10.34 3.32
N GLY A 120 3.55 11.65 3.34
CA GLY A 120 3.69 12.47 4.53
C GLY A 120 5.10 13.01 4.76
N PHE A 121 6.08 12.78 3.89
CA PHE A 121 7.35 13.47 3.97
C PHE A 121 7.16 14.96 3.65
N ASN A 122 7.80 15.82 4.46
CA ASN A 122 7.85 17.25 4.22
C ASN A 122 9.21 17.63 3.63
N ASN A 123 9.22 18.21 2.44
CA ASN A 123 10.42 18.56 1.72
C ASN A 123 11.30 19.61 2.43
N GLU A 124 10.71 20.44 3.29
CA GLU A 124 11.44 21.47 4.03
C GLU A 124 12.11 20.93 5.31
N MET A 125 11.69 19.76 5.77
CA MET A 125 12.24 19.08 6.94
C MET A 125 13.48 18.26 6.57
N THR A 126 14.37 18.06 7.52
CA THR A 126 15.54 17.18 7.43
C THR A 126 15.11 15.71 7.32
N GLY A 127 16.03 14.84 6.91
CA GLY A 127 15.79 13.41 6.90
C GLY A 127 15.42 12.87 8.30
N ARG A 128 16.10 13.33 9.32
CA ARG A 128 15.82 12.98 10.72
C ARG A 128 14.40 13.38 11.14
N GLU A 129 13.99 14.61 10.90
CA GLU A 129 12.64 15.09 11.22
C GLU A 129 11.57 14.32 10.45
N ASN A 130 11.84 13.97 9.18
CA ASN A 130 10.95 13.14 8.39
C ASN A 130 10.83 11.70 8.92
N ILE A 131 11.91 11.12 9.51
CA ILE A 131 11.82 9.82 10.19
C ILE A 131 10.80 9.90 11.34
N TYR A 132 10.87 10.93 12.19
CA TYR A 132 9.93 11.11 13.29
C TYR A 132 8.51 11.33 12.80
N MET A 133 8.32 12.21 11.81
CA MET A 133 7.00 12.54 11.28
C MET A 133 6.36 11.33 10.60
N ASN A 134 7.09 10.68 9.69
CA ASN A 134 6.58 9.52 8.97
C ASN A 134 6.38 8.31 9.89
N GLY A 135 7.31 8.06 10.82
CA GLY A 135 7.14 7.03 11.84
C GLY A 135 5.87 7.21 12.67
N ALA A 136 5.58 8.46 13.09
CA ALA A 136 4.35 8.78 13.82
C ALA A 136 3.09 8.59 12.95
N ILE A 137 3.10 8.98 11.67
CA ILE A 137 2.01 8.74 10.72
C ILE A 137 1.76 7.24 10.55
N LEU A 138 2.82 6.44 10.49
CA LEU A 138 2.75 4.98 10.40
C LEU A 138 2.42 4.32 11.75
N GLY A 139 2.23 5.12 12.81
CA GLY A 139 1.74 4.71 14.11
C GLY A 139 2.83 4.25 15.07
N MET A 140 4.10 4.63 14.88
CA MET A 140 5.15 4.45 15.89
C MET A 140 5.01 5.49 16.99
N THR A 141 5.26 5.09 18.22
CA THR A 141 5.47 6.02 19.33
C THR A 141 6.85 6.69 19.21
N ARG A 142 7.02 7.84 19.85
CA ARG A 142 8.34 8.51 19.87
C ARG A 142 9.44 7.62 20.45
N ALA A 143 9.13 6.88 21.49
CA ALA A 143 10.09 5.95 22.11
C ALA A 143 10.52 4.82 21.16
N GLU A 144 9.58 4.28 20.36
CA GLU A 144 9.90 3.28 19.32
C GLU A 144 10.79 3.88 18.24
N ILE A 145 10.51 5.13 17.81
CA ILE A 145 11.34 5.82 16.82
C ILE A 145 12.74 6.06 17.38
N ASP A 146 12.86 6.60 18.60
CA ASP A 146 14.16 6.87 19.26
C ASP A 146 15.00 5.59 19.34
N ALA A 147 14.41 4.47 19.71
CA ALA A 147 15.08 3.17 19.81
C ALA A 147 15.57 2.63 18.45
N LYS A 148 14.84 2.91 17.36
CA LYS A 148 15.13 2.40 16.02
C LYS A 148 15.87 3.39 15.12
N LEU A 149 16.00 4.64 15.55
CA LEU A 149 16.59 5.72 14.76
C LEU A 149 17.97 5.39 14.19
N PRO A 150 18.93 4.84 14.98
CA PRO A 150 20.23 4.47 14.44
C PRO A 150 20.15 3.43 13.32
N GLN A 151 19.29 2.41 13.50
CA GLN A 151 19.09 1.33 12.52
C GLN A 151 18.41 1.84 11.23
N ILE A 152 17.44 2.75 11.37
CA ILE A 152 16.76 3.37 10.22
C ILE A 152 17.76 4.19 9.41
N ILE A 153 18.59 4.99 10.06
CA ILE A 153 19.61 5.82 9.41
C ILE A 153 20.62 4.95 8.68
N GLU A 154 21.18 3.93 9.35
CA GLU A 154 22.14 2.99 8.78
C GLU A 154 21.53 2.22 7.58
N PHE A 155 20.29 1.77 7.73
CA PHE A 155 19.60 1.04 6.65
C PHE A 155 19.37 1.91 5.43
N SER A 156 19.00 3.18 5.62
CA SER A 156 18.73 4.13 4.53
C SER A 156 19.96 4.53 3.71
N GLU A 157 21.17 4.32 4.25
CA GLU A 157 22.44 4.80 3.66
C GLU A 157 22.49 6.34 3.47
N CYS A 158 21.66 7.08 4.22
CA CYS A 158 21.57 8.54 4.13
C CYS A 158 22.25 9.26 5.32
N GLY A 159 23.10 8.56 6.08
CA GLY A 159 23.67 9.06 7.32
C GLY A 159 24.34 10.44 7.20
N ASP A 160 25.18 10.65 6.19
CA ASP A 160 25.90 11.91 5.94
C ASP A 160 24.96 13.09 5.63
N PHE A 161 23.75 12.80 5.20
CA PHE A 161 22.76 13.82 4.78
C PHE A 161 21.56 13.87 5.71
N ILE A 162 21.56 13.12 6.81
CA ILE A 162 20.36 12.94 7.65
C ILE A 162 19.82 14.25 8.22
N ASP A 163 20.69 15.21 8.48
CA ASP A 163 20.34 16.53 9.01
C ASP A 163 20.22 17.61 7.90
N THR A 164 20.15 17.16 6.63
CA THR A 164 19.88 18.00 5.46
C THR A 164 18.40 17.91 5.07
N PRO A 165 17.74 19.04 4.67
CA PRO A 165 16.37 19.02 4.15
C PRO A 165 16.20 18.07 2.96
N VAL A 166 15.13 17.25 2.96
CA VAL A 166 14.93 16.20 1.95
C VAL A 166 14.67 16.75 0.55
N LYS A 167 14.34 18.02 0.39
CA LYS A 167 14.31 18.70 -0.95
C LYS A 167 15.65 18.66 -1.66
N ARG A 168 16.75 18.43 -0.96
CA ARG A 168 18.11 18.31 -1.52
C ARG A 168 18.51 16.85 -1.78
N TYR A 169 17.64 15.89 -1.43
CA TYR A 169 17.91 14.47 -1.66
C TYR A 169 17.72 14.14 -3.15
N SER A 170 18.49 13.18 -3.62
CA SER A 170 18.15 12.51 -4.87
C SER A 170 16.87 11.69 -4.68
N SER A 171 16.18 11.38 -5.79
CA SER A 171 15.00 10.50 -5.73
C SER A 171 15.30 9.15 -5.07
N GLY A 172 16.51 8.60 -5.33
CA GLY A 172 16.96 7.37 -4.68
C GLY A 172 17.14 7.49 -3.18
N MET A 173 17.75 8.58 -2.68
CA MET A 173 17.91 8.83 -1.24
C MET A 173 16.55 9.00 -0.56
N PHE A 174 15.64 9.75 -1.18
CA PHE A 174 14.29 9.95 -0.66
C PHE A 174 13.58 8.61 -0.43
N VAL A 175 13.61 7.74 -1.43
CA VAL A 175 12.92 6.46 -1.34
C VAL A 175 13.62 5.48 -0.42
N LYS A 176 14.97 5.49 -0.38
CA LYS A 176 15.75 4.70 0.59
C LYS A 176 15.39 5.05 2.02
N LEU A 177 15.29 6.35 2.35
CA LEU A 177 14.91 6.81 3.68
C LEU A 177 13.47 6.41 4.03
N ALA A 178 12.54 6.66 3.13
CA ALA A 178 11.13 6.34 3.35
C ALA A 178 10.90 4.83 3.54
N PHE A 179 11.57 4.00 2.72
CA PHE A 179 11.54 2.55 2.88
C PHE A 179 12.18 2.10 4.21
N ALA A 180 13.29 2.72 4.61
CA ALA A 180 13.96 2.40 5.87
C ALA A 180 13.01 2.59 7.08
N VAL A 181 12.23 3.66 7.12
CA VAL A 181 11.23 3.86 8.17
C VAL A 181 10.19 2.75 8.16
N ALA A 182 9.60 2.47 6.99
CA ALA A 182 8.56 1.46 6.84
C ALA A 182 9.04 0.04 7.18
N ALA A 183 10.29 -0.31 6.82
CA ALA A 183 10.90 -1.62 7.09
C ALA A 183 11.20 -1.88 8.57
N HIS A 184 11.21 -0.83 9.40
CA HIS A 184 11.46 -0.92 10.84
C HIS A 184 10.19 -0.77 11.69
N LEU A 185 9.00 -0.79 11.08
CA LEU A 185 7.73 -0.80 11.81
C LEU A 185 7.56 -2.11 12.59
N ASP A 186 7.06 -2.01 13.82
CA ASP A 186 6.60 -3.17 14.58
C ASP A 186 5.14 -3.44 14.25
N SER A 187 4.92 -4.40 13.36
CA SER A 187 3.59 -4.83 12.95
C SER A 187 3.53 -6.34 12.84
N GLU A 188 2.40 -6.93 13.21
CA GLU A 188 2.16 -8.38 13.06
C GLU A 188 1.89 -8.75 11.60
N ILE A 189 1.38 -7.79 10.83
CA ILE A 189 1.02 -7.97 9.42
C ILE A 189 1.67 -6.86 8.59
N MET A 190 2.38 -7.24 7.55
CA MET A 190 3.03 -6.32 6.63
C MET A 190 2.44 -6.50 5.22
N VAL A 191 1.98 -5.40 4.62
CA VAL A 191 1.42 -5.38 3.27
C VAL A 191 2.37 -4.64 2.34
N MET A 192 2.85 -5.33 1.32
CA MET A 192 3.85 -4.81 0.39
C MET A 192 3.36 -4.91 -1.06
N ASP A 193 3.55 -3.85 -1.82
CA ASP A 193 3.38 -3.83 -3.27
C ASP A 193 4.77 -3.92 -3.95
N GLU A 194 4.82 -3.90 -5.25
CA GLU A 194 6.03 -3.94 -6.10
C GLU A 194 7.12 -2.90 -5.74
N VAL A 195 6.90 -2.10 -4.71
CA VAL A 195 7.79 -1.03 -4.20
C VAL A 195 9.19 -1.53 -3.80
N LEU A 196 9.42 -2.87 -3.68
CA LEU A 196 10.77 -3.42 -3.45
C LEU A 196 11.74 -3.20 -4.64
N ALA A 197 11.25 -2.76 -5.80
CA ALA A 197 12.07 -2.39 -6.97
C ALA A 197 12.67 -0.97 -6.86
N VAL A 198 12.86 -0.46 -5.64
CA VAL A 198 13.30 0.90 -5.38
C VAL A 198 14.81 0.98 -5.11
N GLY A 199 15.43 2.04 -5.61
CA GLY A 199 16.86 2.27 -5.46
C GLY A 199 17.70 1.44 -6.43
N ASP A 200 18.97 1.29 -6.13
CA ASP A 200 19.89 0.46 -6.89
C ASP A 200 19.74 -1.03 -6.53
N MET A 201 20.35 -1.90 -7.35
CA MET A 201 20.25 -3.36 -7.16
C MET A 201 20.74 -3.82 -5.80
N LYS A 202 21.75 -3.15 -5.23
CA LYS A 202 22.30 -3.49 -3.91
C LYS A 202 21.29 -3.18 -2.80
N PHE A 203 20.65 -2.04 -2.90
CA PHE A 203 19.60 -1.66 -1.94
C PHE A 203 18.37 -2.55 -2.06
N GLN A 204 17.97 -2.93 -3.29
CA GLN A 204 16.90 -3.90 -3.50
C GLN A 204 17.18 -5.24 -2.83
N GLN A 205 18.39 -5.76 -2.95
CA GLN A 205 18.79 -7.00 -2.26
C GLN A 205 18.75 -6.84 -0.73
N LYS A 206 19.19 -5.69 -0.21
CA LYS A 206 19.11 -5.36 1.22
C LYS A 206 17.65 -5.33 1.70
N CYS A 207 16.75 -4.74 0.92
CA CYS A 207 15.31 -4.74 1.22
C CYS A 207 14.73 -6.16 1.23
N LEU A 208 15.05 -6.98 0.22
CA LEU A 208 14.59 -8.36 0.16
C LEU A 208 15.12 -9.20 1.33
N GLY A 209 16.39 -9.03 1.71
CA GLY A 209 16.96 -9.68 2.90
C GLY A 209 16.20 -9.30 4.16
N LYS A 210 16.00 -8.00 4.41
CA LYS A 210 15.24 -7.52 5.56
C LYS A 210 13.82 -8.08 5.61
N MET A 211 13.14 -8.17 4.47
CA MET A 211 11.78 -8.72 4.40
C MET A 211 11.75 -10.22 4.63
N SER A 212 12.75 -10.95 4.15
CA SER A 212 12.93 -12.37 4.45
C SER A 212 13.15 -12.62 5.95
N ASP A 213 13.96 -11.80 6.60
CA ASP A 213 14.19 -11.88 8.04
C ASP A 213 12.91 -11.61 8.83
N VAL A 214 12.15 -10.59 8.45
CA VAL A 214 10.85 -10.25 9.06
C VAL A 214 9.85 -11.40 8.93
N ALA A 215 9.79 -12.04 7.76
CA ALA A 215 8.86 -13.16 7.54
C ALA A 215 9.29 -14.43 8.28
N ASN A 216 10.60 -14.76 8.26
CA ASN A 216 11.09 -16.07 8.72
C ASN A 216 11.54 -16.07 10.19
N GLN A 217 12.17 -15.00 10.66
CA GLN A 217 12.75 -14.93 12.00
C GLN A 217 11.81 -14.29 13.02
N ASP A 218 11.12 -13.22 12.63
CA ASP A 218 10.18 -12.51 13.51
C ASP A 218 8.79 -13.16 13.55
N GLY A 219 8.53 -14.16 12.68
CA GLY A 219 7.22 -14.84 12.59
C GLY A 219 6.07 -13.93 12.20
N ARG A 220 6.36 -12.81 11.52
CA ARG A 220 5.35 -11.86 11.07
C ARG A 220 4.65 -12.37 9.81
N THR A 221 3.42 -11.94 9.64
CA THR A 221 2.63 -12.26 8.44
C THR A 221 2.92 -11.24 7.36
N VAL A 222 3.27 -11.69 6.17
CA VAL A 222 3.63 -10.83 5.05
C VAL A 222 2.70 -11.08 3.87
N LEU A 223 2.09 -10.03 3.34
CA LEU A 223 1.38 -10.06 2.06
C LEU A 223 2.22 -9.32 1.03
N TYR A 224 2.67 -10.04 0.02
CA TYR A 224 3.51 -9.49 -1.02
C TYR A 224 2.86 -9.57 -2.38
N VAL A 225 2.68 -8.41 -3.03
CA VAL A 225 2.17 -8.33 -4.39
C VAL A 225 3.31 -8.06 -5.34
N SER A 226 3.47 -8.90 -6.35
CA SER A 226 4.45 -8.69 -7.39
C SER A 226 4.07 -9.40 -8.68
N HIS A 227 4.59 -8.91 -9.79
CA HIS A 227 4.63 -9.62 -11.06
C HIS A 227 5.94 -10.41 -11.27
N ASN A 228 6.92 -10.21 -10.40
CA ASN A 228 8.21 -10.89 -10.46
C ASN A 228 8.17 -12.23 -9.72
N MET A 229 8.09 -13.33 -10.48
CA MET A 229 7.98 -14.68 -9.94
C MET A 229 9.24 -15.14 -9.18
N SER A 230 10.43 -14.59 -9.47
CA SER A 230 11.64 -14.94 -8.73
C SER A 230 11.57 -14.41 -7.30
N THR A 231 11.12 -13.19 -7.11
CA THR A 231 10.93 -12.59 -5.79
C THR A 231 9.83 -13.29 -4.99
N ILE A 232 8.72 -13.64 -5.66
CA ILE A 232 7.63 -14.41 -5.03
C ILE A 232 8.15 -15.76 -4.51
N ARG A 233 8.92 -16.50 -5.32
CA ARG A 233 9.48 -17.80 -4.91
C ARG A 233 10.46 -17.68 -3.74
N GLN A 234 11.16 -16.57 -3.66
CA GLN A 234 12.14 -16.33 -2.60
C GLN A 234 11.49 -15.97 -1.26
N LEU A 235 10.41 -15.16 -1.29
CA LEU A 235 9.82 -14.58 -0.09
C LEU A 235 8.57 -15.30 0.38
N CYS A 236 7.79 -15.93 -0.51
CA CYS A 236 6.45 -16.39 -0.20
C CYS A 236 6.39 -17.91 -0.05
N THR A 237 5.66 -18.35 0.97
CA THR A 237 5.39 -19.78 1.24
C THR A 237 4.17 -20.30 0.49
N ARG A 238 3.24 -19.41 0.16
CA ARG A 238 2.01 -19.70 -0.61
C ARG A 238 1.71 -18.54 -1.54
N CYS A 239 1.06 -18.82 -2.67
CA CYS A 239 0.60 -17.79 -3.60
C CYS A 239 -0.88 -17.96 -3.90
N VAL A 240 -1.54 -16.84 -4.18
CA VAL A 240 -2.86 -16.80 -4.78
C VAL A 240 -2.80 -16.03 -6.09
N VAL A 241 -3.58 -16.51 -7.06
CA VAL A 241 -3.68 -15.84 -8.36
C VAL A 241 -4.96 -15.03 -8.37
N LEU A 242 -4.83 -13.75 -8.68
CA LEU A 242 -5.97 -12.86 -8.87
C LEU A 242 -6.17 -12.61 -10.37
N ASP A 243 -7.35 -12.90 -10.86
CA ASP A 243 -7.75 -12.59 -12.25
C ASP A 243 -9.13 -11.96 -12.27
N LYS A 244 -9.26 -10.82 -12.98
CA LYS A 244 -10.53 -10.07 -13.13
C LYS A 244 -11.31 -9.90 -11.81
N GLY A 245 -10.59 -9.59 -10.75
CA GLY A 245 -11.16 -9.36 -9.43
C GLY A 245 -11.58 -10.60 -8.65
N ARG A 246 -11.13 -11.79 -9.03
CA ARG A 246 -11.42 -13.07 -8.37
C ARG A 246 -10.13 -13.83 -8.06
N VAL A 247 -10.13 -14.62 -7.00
CA VAL A 247 -9.08 -15.62 -6.74
C VAL A 247 -9.39 -16.87 -7.53
N ILE A 248 -8.39 -17.40 -8.25
CA ILE A 248 -8.48 -18.60 -9.10
C ILE A 248 -7.48 -19.66 -8.66
#